data_e72abc37abf3d96719eb03013a651534
#
_entry.id   e72abc37abf3d96719eb03013a651534
#
_cell.length_a   1.000
_cell.length_b   1.000
_cell.length_c   1.000
_cell.angle_alpha   90.00
_cell.angle_beta   90.00
_cell.angle_gamma   90.00
#
_symmetry.space_group_name_H-M   'P 1'
#
loop_
_entity.id
_entity.type
_entity.pdbx_description
1 polymer ?
#
loop_
_entity_poly.entity_id
_entity_poly.type
_entity_poly.pdbx_seq_one_letter_code
_entity_poly.pdbx_strand_id
1 'polypeptide(L)'
;MIDLYYWPTGNGLKVGILLEELEVDYRLLPINIRTGEQKQPWFQAISANGRIPAIVDPAPHVTGLVSDAPLSLFESGAILNYLADKAGQFLPPAGSVERQRVQEWLFWQVGHVTPYLSQLQVFREKAPEPIAFALDLLGNEATRLYGVLEKRLGEAPFVAGEYSIADMAIFPWIQPLRQGQDLTDYPNIHAWRERIKARPAVQRAYAKGREVASGEKSLALQ
;
A
#
# COMPACT_ATOMS: atom_id res chain seq x y z
N MET A 1 4.92 17.58 -11.49
CA MET A 1 5.20 16.94 -10.18
C MET A 1 3.90 16.41 -9.63
N ILE A 2 3.86 15.16 -9.21
CA ILE A 2 2.66 14.49 -8.65
C ILE A 2 2.46 14.92 -7.20
N ASP A 3 1.22 15.22 -6.81
CA ASP A 3 0.83 15.46 -5.43
C ASP A 3 0.37 14.14 -4.81
N LEU A 4 1.01 13.70 -3.72
CA LEU A 4 0.62 12.54 -2.92
C LEU A 4 0.00 12.98 -1.61
N TYR A 5 -1.32 12.81 -1.48
CA TYR A 5 -2.06 12.99 -0.23
C TYR A 5 -1.92 11.74 0.64
N TYR A 6 -1.28 11.89 1.79
CA TYR A 6 -0.63 10.78 2.47
C TYR A 6 -0.80 10.81 3.99
N TRP A 7 -0.88 9.63 4.56
CA TRP A 7 -0.61 9.37 5.99
C TRP A 7 0.16 8.05 6.09
N PRO A 8 1.09 7.88 7.08
CA PRO A 8 1.96 6.70 7.18
C PRO A 8 1.22 5.46 7.69
N THR A 9 0.25 5.01 6.93
CA THR A 9 -0.46 3.74 7.09
C THR A 9 0.04 2.72 6.07
N GLY A 10 -0.35 1.46 6.22
CA GLY A 10 -0.03 0.44 5.21
C GLY A 10 -0.43 0.87 3.79
N ASN A 11 -1.59 1.51 3.62
CA ASN A 11 -2.03 1.96 2.30
C ASN A 11 -1.24 3.17 1.76
N GLY A 12 -0.92 4.14 2.62
CA GLY A 12 -0.07 5.28 2.22
C GLY A 12 1.32 4.83 1.82
N LEU A 13 1.93 3.95 2.60
CA LEU A 13 3.28 3.42 2.34
C LEU A 13 3.38 2.71 0.99
N LYS A 14 2.35 2.01 0.50
CA LYS A 14 2.36 1.38 -0.82
C LYS A 14 2.77 2.36 -1.92
N VAL A 15 2.07 3.50 -1.96
CA VAL A 15 2.29 4.54 -2.98
C VAL A 15 3.60 5.27 -2.75
N GLY A 16 3.93 5.54 -1.48
CA GLY A 16 5.23 6.13 -1.12
C GLY A 16 6.40 5.27 -1.59
N ILE A 17 6.33 3.94 -1.39
CA ILE A 17 7.37 3.00 -1.86
C ILE A 17 7.50 3.08 -3.37
N LEU A 18 6.40 3.00 -4.12
CA LEU A 18 6.47 3.03 -5.59
C LEU A 18 7.07 4.34 -6.10
N LEU A 19 6.68 5.49 -5.57
CA LEU A 19 7.23 6.78 -5.99
C LEU A 19 8.74 6.89 -5.73
N GLU A 20 9.21 6.34 -4.61
CA GLU A 20 10.65 6.26 -4.29
C GLU A 20 11.40 5.27 -5.20
N GLU A 21 10.77 4.14 -5.58
CA GLU A 21 11.36 3.16 -6.51
C GLU A 21 11.42 3.69 -7.94
N LEU A 22 10.48 4.53 -8.32
CA LEU A 22 10.45 5.19 -9.64
C LEU A 22 11.41 6.38 -9.72
N GLU A 23 11.93 6.85 -8.60
CA GLU A 23 12.81 8.03 -8.49
C GLU A 23 12.19 9.29 -9.15
N VAL A 24 10.87 9.41 -9.10
CA VAL A 24 10.15 10.56 -9.64
C VAL A 24 9.95 11.63 -8.59
N ASP A 25 9.98 12.90 -9.02
CA ASP A 25 9.67 14.03 -8.17
C ASP A 25 8.19 14.04 -7.80
N TYR A 26 7.89 14.10 -6.52
CA TYR A 26 6.54 14.24 -6.00
C TYR A 26 6.48 15.13 -4.76
N ARG A 27 5.34 15.75 -4.53
CA ARG A 27 5.07 16.52 -3.32
C ARG A 27 4.24 15.68 -2.37
N LEU A 28 4.78 15.42 -1.18
CA LEU A 28 4.08 14.70 -0.13
C LEU A 28 3.24 15.70 0.67
N LEU A 29 1.92 15.49 0.69
CA LEU A 29 0.92 16.30 1.35
C LEU A 29 0.27 15.49 2.48
N PRO A 30 0.65 15.69 3.75
CA PRO A 30 0.09 14.96 4.86
C PRO A 30 -1.41 15.23 5.03
N ILE A 31 -2.19 14.18 5.27
CA ILE A 31 -3.60 14.23 5.66
C ILE A 31 -3.74 13.55 7.00
N ASN A 32 -3.90 14.32 8.07
CA ASN A 32 -3.99 13.76 9.40
C ASN A 32 -5.33 13.05 9.64
N ILE A 33 -5.30 11.74 9.48
CA ILE A 33 -6.52 10.91 9.66
C ILE A 33 -6.98 10.83 11.12
N ARG A 34 -6.13 11.21 12.08
CA ARG A 34 -6.47 11.22 13.52
C ARG A 34 -7.36 12.40 13.87
N THR A 35 -7.20 13.53 13.16
CA THR A 35 -8.01 14.74 13.32
C THR A 35 -9.22 14.77 12.38
N GLY A 36 -9.32 13.80 11.45
CA GLY A 36 -10.45 13.72 10.53
C GLY A 36 -10.30 14.55 9.27
N GLU A 37 -9.10 15.03 8.92
CA GLU A 37 -8.85 15.84 7.72
C GLU A 37 -9.32 15.15 6.43
N GLN A 38 -9.25 13.81 6.36
CA GLN A 38 -9.74 13.03 5.23
C GLN A 38 -11.27 13.15 4.99
N LYS A 39 -12.00 13.71 5.94
CA LYS A 39 -13.46 13.93 5.85
C LYS A 39 -13.82 15.34 5.38
N GLN A 40 -12.83 16.21 5.21
CA GLN A 40 -13.07 17.57 4.77
C GLN A 40 -13.57 17.59 3.32
N PRO A 41 -14.52 18.48 2.97
CA PRO A 41 -15.11 18.53 1.61
C PRO A 41 -14.07 18.71 0.50
N TRP A 42 -13.04 19.53 0.73
CA TRP A 42 -11.98 19.74 -0.24
C TRP A 42 -11.18 18.46 -0.54
N PHE A 43 -10.94 17.62 0.46
CA PHE A 43 -10.24 16.35 0.25
C PHE A 43 -11.17 15.31 -0.39
N GLN A 44 -12.45 15.31 -0.05
CA GLN A 44 -13.45 14.43 -0.69
C GLN A 44 -13.63 14.74 -2.17
N ALA A 45 -13.37 15.98 -2.61
CA ALA A 45 -13.34 16.33 -4.04
C ALA A 45 -12.15 15.63 -4.77
N ILE A 46 -11.06 15.29 -4.06
CA ILE A 46 -9.90 14.56 -4.60
C ILE A 46 -10.09 13.04 -4.43
N SER A 47 -10.61 12.63 -3.29
CA SER A 47 -10.84 11.23 -2.92
C SER A 47 -12.30 11.04 -2.49
N ALA A 48 -13.16 10.63 -3.41
CA ALA A 48 -14.59 10.45 -3.15
C ALA A 48 -14.88 9.48 -1.98
N ASN A 49 -13.98 8.53 -1.72
CA ASN A 49 -14.07 7.62 -0.57
C ASN A 49 -13.65 8.29 0.76
N GLY A 50 -13.10 9.51 0.75
CA GLY A 50 -12.60 10.17 1.96
C GLY A 50 -11.51 9.38 2.66
N ARG A 51 -10.63 8.73 1.90
CA ARG A 51 -9.53 7.89 2.39
C ARG A 51 -8.21 8.25 1.73
N ILE A 52 -7.12 8.07 2.46
CA ILE A 52 -5.76 8.12 1.94
C ILE A 52 -5.31 6.70 1.51
N PRO A 53 -4.37 6.59 0.57
CA PRO A 53 -3.77 7.65 -0.23
C PRO A 53 -4.68 8.13 -1.34
N ALA A 54 -4.42 9.35 -1.83
CA ALA A 54 -4.91 9.85 -3.09
C ALA A 54 -3.77 10.59 -3.80
N ILE A 55 -3.84 10.73 -5.11
CA ILE A 55 -2.89 11.53 -5.89
C ILE A 55 -3.62 12.54 -6.76
N VAL A 56 -2.92 13.63 -7.10
CA VAL A 56 -3.28 14.50 -8.23
C VAL A 56 -2.07 14.55 -9.15
N ASP A 57 -2.28 14.11 -10.39
CA ASP A 57 -1.28 14.22 -11.46
C ASP A 57 -1.67 15.39 -12.36
N PRO A 58 -0.86 16.47 -12.42
CA PRO A 58 -1.15 17.63 -13.26
C PRO A 58 -0.97 17.39 -14.76
N ALA A 59 -0.25 16.32 -15.12
CA ALA A 59 0.05 15.97 -16.52
C ALA A 59 -0.14 14.46 -16.72
N PRO A 60 -1.38 13.97 -16.70
CA PRO A 60 -1.65 12.55 -16.87
C PRO A 60 -1.31 12.12 -18.30
N HIS A 61 -0.40 11.15 -18.38
CA HIS A 61 -0.01 10.55 -19.67
C HIS A 61 0.30 9.07 -19.44
N VAL A 62 -0.56 8.22 -19.95
CA VAL A 62 -0.41 6.76 -19.96
C VAL A 62 -0.88 6.29 -21.32
N THR A 63 -0.37 5.19 -21.82
CA THR A 63 -0.80 4.61 -23.12
C THR A 63 -2.33 4.50 -23.19
N GLY A 64 -2.94 5.22 -24.11
CA GLY A 64 -4.39 5.26 -24.30
C GLY A 64 -5.14 6.26 -23.39
N LEU A 65 -4.45 6.97 -22.48
CA LEU A 65 -4.99 8.04 -21.67
C LEU A 65 -4.20 9.33 -21.95
N VAL A 66 -4.82 10.28 -22.61
CA VAL A 66 -4.29 11.64 -22.79
C VAL A 66 -5.34 12.61 -22.28
N SER A 67 -4.96 13.48 -21.37
CA SER A 67 -5.84 14.52 -20.83
C SER A 67 -5.05 15.78 -20.59
N ASP A 68 -5.60 16.92 -20.98
CA ASP A 68 -5.06 18.25 -20.69
C ASP A 68 -5.46 18.74 -19.29
N ALA A 69 -6.39 18.03 -18.63
CA ALA A 69 -6.81 18.32 -17.26
C ALA A 69 -6.07 17.45 -16.25
N PRO A 70 -5.80 17.97 -15.04
CA PRO A 70 -5.24 17.15 -13.94
C PRO A 70 -6.13 15.95 -13.63
N LEU A 71 -5.50 14.83 -13.29
CA LEU A 71 -6.16 13.59 -12.91
C LEU A 71 -6.06 13.38 -11.40
N SER A 72 -7.19 13.32 -10.72
CA SER A 72 -7.28 12.87 -9.34
C SER A 72 -7.56 11.38 -9.30
N LEU A 73 -6.79 10.62 -8.50
CA LEU A 73 -7.00 9.19 -8.28
C LEU A 73 -7.01 8.87 -6.79
N PHE A 74 -7.93 8.03 -6.39
CA PHE A 74 -7.96 7.36 -5.09
C PHE A 74 -7.95 5.84 -5.31
N GLU A 75 -7.92 5.03 -4.24
CA GLU A 75 -7.63 3.59 -4.19
C GLU A 75 -6.15 3.29 -4.45
N SER A 76 -5.47 2.79 -3.40
CA SER A 76 -4.03 2.52 -3.47
C SER A 76 -3.64 1.56 -4.59
N GLY A 77 -4.47 0.55 -4.88
CA GLY A 77 -4.24 -0.39 -5.99
C GLY A 77 -4.35 0.27 -7.37
N ALA A 78 -5.34 1.15 -7.56
CA ALA A 78 -5.50 1.91 -8.81
C ALA A 78 -4.35 2.89 -9.02
N ILE A 79 -3.92 3.57 -7.95
CA ILE A 79 -2.79 4.49 -7.98
C ILE A 79 -1.50 3.75 -8.36
N LEU A 80 -1.24 2.58 -7.76
CA LEU A 80 -0.08 1.75 -8.09
C LEU A 80 -0.07 1.35 -9.56
N ASN A 81 -1.20 0.87 -10.09
CA ASN A 81 -1.33 0.55 -11.51
C ASN A 81 -1.03 1.75 -12.41
N TYR A 82 -1.67 2.88 -12.12
CA TYR A 82 -1.51 4.10 -12.90
C TYR A 82 -0.06 4.58 -12.94
N LEU A 83 0.60 4.67 -11.78
CA LEU A 83 1.98 5.16 -11.69
C LEU A 83 2.97 4.22 -12.37
N ALA A 84 2.77 2.90 -12.20
CA ALA A 84 3.61 1.88 -12.83
C ALA A 84 3.46 1.88 -14.36
N ASP A 85 2.23 2.01 -14.87
CA ASP A 85 1.97 2.15 -16.30
C ASP A 85 2.56 3.45 -16.86
N LYS A 86 2.43 4.56 -16.15
CA LYS A 86 2.99 5.86 -16.54
C LYS A 86 4.51 5.81 -16.66
N ALA A 87 5.17 5.10 -15.76
CA ALA A 87 6.62 4.96 -15.74
C ALA A 87 7.15 3.80 -16.60
N GLY A 88 6.30 2.85 -16.98
CA GLY A 88 6.71 1.62 -17.69
C GLY A 88 7.57 0.69 -16.81
N GLN A 89 7.42 0.73 -15.49
CA GLN A 89 8.23 -0.03 -14.53
C GLN A 89 7.36 -0.71 -13.49
N PHE A 90 7.83 -1.84 -12.93
CA PHE A 90 7.20 -2.62 -11.86
C PHE A 90 5.82 -3.20 -12.19
N LEU A 91 5.38 -3.09 -13.44
CA LEU A 91 4.18 -3.70 -13.99
C LEU A 91 4.48 -4.10 -15.45
N PRO A 92 4.42 -5.40 -15.79
CA PRO A 92 4.66 -5.87 -17.14
C PRO A 92 3.70 -5.25 -18.18
N PRO A 93 4.08 -5.27 -19.47
CA PRO A 93 3.26 -4.67 -20.53
C PRO A 93 1.84 -5.21 -20.59
N ALA A 94 0.91 -4.35 -21.03
CA ALA A 94 -0.48 -4.75 -21.25
C ALA A 94 -0.58 -5.96 -22.20
N GLY A 95 -1.46 -6.91 -21.88
CA GLY A 95 -1.65 -8.12 -22.68
C GLY A 95 -0.69 -9.27 -22.35
N SER A 96 0.32 -9.07 -21.50
CA SER A 96 1.22 -10.16 -21.07
C SER A 96 0.62 -11.02 -19.98
N VAL A 97 1.04 -12.28 -19.89
CA VAL A 97 0.67 -13.21 -18.82
C VAL A 97 1.27 -12.75 -17.50
N GLU A 98 2.49 -12.25 -17.53
CA GLU A 98 3.20 -11.72 -16.36
C GLU A 98 2.43 -10.57 -15.70
N ARG A 99 1.83 -9.70 -16.52
CA ARG A 99 0.95 -8.63 -16.00
C ARG A 99 -0.26 -9.20 -15.27
N GLN A 100 -0.89 -10.26 -15.80
CA GLN A 100 -2.02 -10.90 -15.13
C GLN A 100 -1.61 -11.49 -13.76
N ARG A 101 -0.39 -12.03 -13.65
CA ARG A 101 0.15 -12.51 -12.37
C ARG A 101 0.35 -11.36 -11.35
N VAL A 102 0.86 -10.22 -11.79
CA VAL A 102 0.96 -9.04 -10.91
C VAL A 102 -0.43 -8.55 -10.48
N GLN A 103 -1.39 -8.48 -11.42
CA GLN A 103 -2.76 -8.06 -11.15
C GLN A 103 -3.46 -9.00 -10.16
N GLU A 104 -3.34 -10.31 -10.34
CA GLU A 104 -3.89 -11.34 -9.45
C GLU A 104 -3.45 -11.11 -7.99
N TRP A 105 -2.16 -10.91 -7.75
CA TRP A 105 -1.64 -10.64 -6.41
C TRP A 105 -1.99 -9.25 -5.88
N LEU A 106 -2.09 -8.25 -6.75
CA LEU A 106 -2.55 -6.93 -6.36
C LEU A 106 -4.02 -6.96 -5.93
N PHE A 107 -4.90 -7.64 -6.68
CA PHE A 107 -6.30 -7.80 -6.30
C PHE A 107 -6.47 -8.67 -5.06
N TRP A 108 -5.66 -9.73 -4.90
CA TRP A 108 -5.62 -10.49 -3.65
C TRP A 108 -5.26 -9.59 -2.46
N GLN A 109 -4.33 -8.68 -2.63
CA GLN A 109 -3.94 -7.76 -1.57
C GLN A 109 -5.08 -6.80 -1.20
N VAL A 110 -5.73 -6.16 -2.17
CA VAL A 110 -6.79 -5.19 -1.89
C VAL A 110 -8.10 -5.84 -1.43
N GLY A 111 -8.39 -7.04 -1.95
CA GLY A 111 -9.63 -7.78 -1.64
C GLY A 111 -9.56 -8.62 -0.36
N HIS A 112 -8.36 -9.04 0.06
CA HIS A 112 -8.21 -9.96 1.19
C HIS A 112 -7.22 -9.42 2.24
N VAL A 113 -5.96 -9.15 1.88
CA VAL A 113 -4.94 -8.79 2.88
C VAL A 113 -5.33 -7.52 3.63
N THR A 114 -5.59 -6.42 2.90
CA THR A 114 -5.96 -5.16 3.56
C THR A 114 -7.24 -5.28 4.40
N PRO A 115 -8.39 -5.78 3.88
CA PRO A 115 -9.62 -5.79 4.66
C PRO A 115 -9.52 -6.63 5.92
N TYR A 116 -9.08 -7.87 5.80
CA TYR A 116 -9.07 -8.79 6.93
C TYR A 116 -8.02 -8.42 7.99
N LEU A 117 -6.79 -8.11 7.57
CA LEU A 117 -5.74 -7.76 8.53
C LEU A 117 -5.99 -6.40 9.20
N SER A 118 -6.62 -5.45 8.50
CA SER A 118 -7.00 -4.17 9.13
C SER A 118 -8.11 -4.36 10.17
N GLN A 119 -9.11 -5.20 9.89
CA GLN A 119 -10.16 -5.49 10.86
C GLN A 119 -9.61 -6.25 12.07
N LEU A 120 -8.76 -7.24 11.85
CA LEU A 120 -8.08 -7.95 12.94
C LEU A 120 -7.35 -6.97 13.87
N GLN A 121 -6.58 -6.03 13.30
CA GLN A 121 -5.89 -5.00 14.10
C GLN A 121 -6.87 -4.11 14.89
N VAL A 122 -8.01 -3.75 14.29
CA VAL A 122 -9.05 -2.97 15.01
C VAL A 122 -9.58 -3.76 16.21
N PHE A 123 -9.95 -5.01 16.03
CA PHE A 123 -10.46 -5.83 17.14
C PHE A 123 -9.40 -6.15 18.19
N ARG A 124 -8.15 -6.30 17.83
CA ARG A 124 -7.05 -6.55 18.78
C ARG A 124 -6.64 -5.31 19.58
N GLU A 125 -6.67 -4.12 18.95
CA GLU A 125 -6.02 -2.93 19.52
C GLU A 125 -7.02 -1.84 19.96
N LYS A 126 -8.27 -1.85 19.45
CA LYS A 126 -9.20 -0.73 19.62
C LYS A 126 -10.58 -1.14 20.12
N ALA A 127 -10.91 -2.43 20.13
CA ALA A 127 -12.16 -2.88 20.69
C ALA A 127 -12.18 -2.55 22.20
N PRO A 128 -13.30 -2.04 22.74
CA PRO A 128 -13.39 -1.68 24.16
C PRO A 128 -13.28 -2.91 25.09
N GLU A 129 -13.61 -4.08 24.55
CA GLU A 129 -13.46 -5.37 25.22
C GLU A 129 -13.09 -6.44 24.16
N PRO A 130 -12.44 -7.55 24.54
CA PRO A 130 -12.14 -8.64 23.63
C PRO A 130 -13.42 -9.29 23.09
N ILE A 131 -13.57 -9.37 21.78
CA ILE A 131 -14.68 -10.05 21.11
C ILE A 131 -14.13 -11.36 20.55
N ALA A 132 -14.23 -12.43 21.35
CA ALA A 132 -13.60 -13.73 21.06
C ALA A 132 -13.93 -14.24 19.65
N PHE A 133 -15.21 -14.25 19.27
CA PHE A 133 -15.62 -14.70 17.94
C PHE A 133 -14.94 -13.93 16.79
N ALA A 134 -14.84 -12.60 16.89
CA ALA A 134 -14.17 -11.79 15.87
C ALA A 134 -12.67 -12.03 15.84
N LEU A 135 -12.03 -12.19 17.00
CA LEU A 135 -10.60 -12.49 17.11
C LEU A 135 -10.28 -13.87 16.50
N ASP A 136 -11.10 -14.87 16.79
CA ASP A 136 -10.93 -16.22 16.24
C ASP A 136 -11.15 -16.25 14.72
N LEU A 137 -12.24 -15.63 14.24
CA LEU A 137 -12.57 -15.59 12.81
C LEU A 137 -11.47 -14.89 12.00
N LEU A 138 -11.09 -13.69 12.43
CA LEU A 138 -10.10 -12.89 11.72
C LEU A 138 -8.67 -13.38 11.94
N GLY A 139 -8.38 -14.00 13.10
CA GLY A 139 -7.10 -14.64 13.38
C GLY A 139 -6.87 -15.86 12.50
N ASN A 140 -7.87 -16.71 12.35
CA ASN A 140 -7.82 -17.86 11.44
C ASN A 140 -7.64 -17.41 9.98
N GLU A 141 -8.33 -16.35 9.55
CA GLU A 141 -8.14 -15.81 8.22
C GLU A 141 -6.75 -15.20 8.03
N ALA A 142 -6.20 -14.51 9.04
CA ALA A 142 -4.81 -14.03 9.00
C ALA A 142 -3.83 -15.19 8.81
N THR A 143 -3.97 -16.27 9.58
CA THR A 143 -3.13 -17.48 9.44
C THR A 143 -3.25 -18.08 8.04
N ARG A 144 -4.47 -18.16 7.48
CA ARG A 144 -4.68 -18.62 6.11
C ARG A 144 -3.97 -17.74 5.08
N LEU A 145 -4.09 -16.41 5.21
CA LEU A 145 -3.42 -15.46 4.29
C LEU A 145 -1.90 -15.57 4.37
N TYR A 146 -1.35 -15.70 5.58
CA TYR A 146 0.08 -15.94 5.76
C TYR A 146 0.51 -17.26 5.13
N GLY A 147 -0.24 -18.33 5.27
CA GLY A 147 0.04 -19.62 4.64
C GLY A 147 0.04 -19.55 3.10
N VAL A 148 -0.89 -18.80 2.49
CA VAL A 148 -0.91 -18.54 1.04
C VAL A 148 0.37 -17.81 0.60
N LEU A 149 0.74 -16.76 1.32
CA LEU A 149 1.93 -15.96 1.01
C LEU A 149 3.21 -16.77 1.22
N GLU A 150 3.31 -17.52 2.31
CA GLU A 150 4.45 -18.38 2.64
C GLU A 150 4.71 -19.42 1.55
N LYS A 151 3.64 -20.13 1.15
CA LYS A 151 3.73 -21.11 0.07
C LYS A 151 4.24 -20.47 -1.22
N ARG A 152 3.65 -19.34 -1.62
CA ARG A 152 4.04 -18.64 -2.85
C ARG A 152 5.49 -18.19 -2.83
N LEU A 153 5.95 -17.65 -1.71
CA LEU A 153 7.34 -17.18 -1.55
C LEU A 153 8.36 -18.33 -1.42
N GLY A 154 7.92 -19.55 -1.19
CA GLY A 154 8.73 -20.75 -1.33
C GLY A 154 8.98 -21.16 -2.77
N GLU A 155 8.15 -20.68 -3.72
CA GLU A 155 8.24 -21.01 -5.15
C GLU A 155 9.01 -19.93 -5.95
N ALA A 156 9.03 -18.69 -5.47
CA ALA A 156 9.64 -17.56 -6.18
C ALA A 156 10.09 -16.46 -5.21
N PRO A 157 11.09 -15.63 -5.60
CA PRO A 157 11.62 -14.59 -4.73
C PRO A 157 10.63 -13.46 -4.42
N PHE A 158 9.63 -13.24 -5.30
CA PHE A 158 8.58 -12.24 -5.18
C PHE A 158 7.23 -12.83 -5.60
N VAL A 159 6.11 -12.23 -5.16
CA VAL A 159 4.79 -12.84 -5.32
C VAL A 159 4.37 -13.08 -6.77
N ALA A 160 4.82 -12.23 -7.71
CA ALA A 160 4.57 -12.41 -9.14
C ALA A 160 5.79 -12.94 -9.91
N GLY A 161 6.84 -13.40 -9.21
CA GLY A 161 8.12 -13.83 -9.78
C GLY A 161 9.18 -12.74 -9.66
N GLU A 162 8.97 -11.60 -10.29
CA GLU A 162 9.82 -10.41 -10.18
C GLU A 162 9.21 -9.38 -9.22
N TYR A 163 10.08 -8.49 -8.68
CA TYR A 163 9.63 -7.39 -7.81
C TYR A 163 8.70 -6.44 -8.53
N SER A 164 7.51 -6.24 -8.00
CA SER A 164 6.44 -5.52 -8.67
C SER A 164 5.57 -4.70 -7.70
N ILE A 165 4.59 -3.99 -8.25
CA ILE A 165 3.59 -3.27 -7.46
C ILE A 165 2.79 -4.21 -6.54
N ALA A 166 2.72 -5.50 -6.83
CA ALA A 166 2.07 -6.47 -5.95
C ALA A 166 2.83 -6.62 -4.63
N ASP A 167 4.17 -6.76 -4.68
CA ASP A 167 5.02 -6.82 -3.48
C ASP A 167 4.94 -5.50 -2.69
N MET A 168 5.00 -4.37 -3.39
CA MET A 168 4.88 -3.04 -2.76
C MET A 168 3.53 -2.84 -2.07
N ALA A 169 2.47 -3.46 -2.59
CA ALA A 169 1.14 -3.43 -1.99
C ALA A 169 1.03 -4.33 -0.75
N ILE A 170 1.61 -5.53 -0.80
CA ILE A 170 1.49 -6.53 0.28
C ILE A 170 2.40 -6.17 1.46
N PHE A 171 3.65 -5.78 1.18
CA PHE A 171 4.70 -5.63 2.18
C PHE A 171 4.33 -4.76 3.39
N PRO A 172 3.75 -3.54 3.25
CA PRO A 172 3.41 -2.71 4.41
C PRO A 172 2.30 -3.28 5.29
N TRP A 173 1.55 -4.25 4.78
CA TRP A 173 0.45 -4.90 5.49
C TRP A 173 0.85 -6.15 6.24
N ILE A 174 2.00 -6.75 5.95
CA ILE A 174 2.50 -7.91 6.69
C ILE A 174 3.20 -7.41 7.96
N GLN A 175 2.45 -7.36 9.05
CA GLN A 175 2.86 -6.88 10.38
C GLN A 175 2.62 -7.98 11.43
N PRO A 176 3.47 -9.01 11.48
CA PRO A 176 3.18 -10.26 12.20
C PRO A 176 2.76 -10.06 13.65
N LEU A 177 3.53 -9.32 14.43
CA LEU A 177 3.24 -9.10 15.86
C LEU A 177 1.85 -8.47 16.09
N ARG A 178 1.45 -7.51 15.25
CA ARG A 178 0.13 -6.87 15.33
C ARG A 178 -1.01 -7.80 14.90
N GLN A 179 -0.68 -8.83 14.11
CA GLN A 179 -1.62 -9.77 13.52
C GLN A 179 -1.62 -11.12 14.24
N GLY A 180 -0.83 -11.25 15.32
CA GLY A 180 -0.76 -12.47 16.11
C GLY A 180 -0.08 -13.63 15.39
N GLN A 181 0.85 -13.31 14.48
CA GLN A 181 1.62 -14.30 13.75
C GLN A 181 3.09 -14.29 14.20
N ASP A 182 3.74 -15.44 14.20
CA ASP A 182 5.17 -15.56 14.47
C ASP A 182 5.92 -15.82 13.16
N LEU A 183 6.91 -14.98 12.85
CA LEU A 183 7.72 -15.14 11.63
C LEU A 183 8.61 -16.39 11.65
N THR A 184 8.81 -17.03 12.79
CA THR A 184 9.51 -18.31 12.85
C THR A 184 8.77 -19.43 12.12
N ASP A 185 7.43 -19.30 12.02
CA ASP A 185 6.57 -20.23 11.30
C ASP A 185 6.55 -19.96 9.78
N TYR A 186 7.09 -18.79 9.34
CA TYR A 186 7.01 -18.29 7.97
C TYR A 186 8.38 -17.84 7.43
N PRO A 187 9.34 -18.75 7.24
CA PRO A 187 10.72 -18.41 6.85
C PRO A 187 10.82 -17.73 5.48
N ASN A 188 9.96 -18.06 4.52
CA ASN A 188 9.97 -17.43 3.20
C ASN A 188 9.43 -16.01 3.25
N ILE A 189 8.38 -15.75 4.03
CA ILE A 189 7.89 -14.39 4.30
C ILE A 189 8.98 -13.57 5.00
N HIS A 190 9.69 -14.16 5.97
CA HIS A 190 10.79 -13.48 6.64
C HIS A 190 11.88 -13.06 5.65
N ALA A 191 12.37 -13.99 4.82
CA ALA A 191 13.39 -13.72 3.82
C ALA A 191 12.94 -12.67 2.79
N TRP A 192 11.70 -12.75 2.32
CA TRP A 192 11.12 -11.76 1.40
C TRP A 192 11.02 -10.37 2.04
N ARG A 193 10.58 -10.27 3.30
CA ARG A 193 10.52 -9.00 4.02
C ARG A 193 11.89 -8.36 4.16
N GLU A 194 12.92 -9.13 4.53
CA GLU A 194 14.29 -8.60 4.65
C GLU A 194 14.84 -8.13 3.29
N ARG A 195 14.54 -8.86 2.21
CA ARG A 195 14.90 -8.45 0.84
C ARG A 195 14.27 -7.11 0.45
N ILE A 196 13.00 -6.89 0.79
CA ILE A 196 12.30 -5.62 0.50
C ILE A 196 12.80 -4.50 1.41
N LYS A 197 12.97 -4.74 2.71
CA LYS A 197 13.50 -3.75 3.66
C LYS A 197 14.91 -3.24 3.29
N ALA A 198 15.73 -4.10 2.68
CA ALA A 198 17.07 -3.73 2.25
C ALA A 198 17.10 -2.73 1.09
N ARG A 199 15.98 -2.54 0.38
CA ARG A 199 15.89 -1.63 -0.76
C ARG A 199 15.99 -0.17 -0.30
N PRO A 200 16.89 0.65 -0.88
CA PRO A 200 17.06 2.05 -0.48
C PRO A 200 15.78 2.88 -0.63
N ALA A 201 14.99 2.63 -1.68
CA ALA A 201 13.71 3.31 -1.91
C ALA A 201 12.70 3.02 -0.80
N VAL A 202 12.60 1.77 -0.35
CA VAL A 202 11.74 1.39 0.76
C VAL A 202 12.17 2.09 2.04
N GLN A 203 13.47 2.15 2.32
CA GLN A 203 14.00 2.86 3.48
C GLN A 203 13.67 4.35 3.45
N ARG A 204 13.79 5.02 2.28
CA ARG A 204 13.40 6.42 2.10
C ARG A 204 11.91 6.63 2.33
N ALA A 205 11.05 5.77 1.77
CA ALA A 205 9.61 5.86 1.96
C ALA A 205 9.20 5.76 3.44
N TYR A 206 9.82 4.84 4.18
CA TYR A 206 9.58 4.72 5.62
C TYR A 206 10.16 5.88 6.43
N ALA A 207 11.29 6.45 6.02
CA ALA A 207 11.86 7.63 6.66
C ALA A 207 10.91 8.84 6.52
N LYS A 208 10.44 9.12 5.30
CA LYS A 208 9.42 10.16 5.05
C LYS A 208 8.13 9.92 5.84
N GLY A 209 7.71 8.66 5.97
CA GLY A 209 6.56 8.30 6.80
C GLY A 209 6.74 8.63 8.27
N ARG A 210 7.93 8.42 8.84
CA ARG A 210 8.25 8.80 10.23
C ARG A 210 8.23 10.32 10.43
N GLU A 211 8.79 11.08 9.50
CA GLU A 211 8.75 12.56 9.53
C GLU A 211 7.31 13.08 9.59
N VAL A 212 6.40 12.51 8.78
CA VAL A 212 4.98 12.85 8.81
C VAL A 212 4.34 12.48 10.15
N ALA A 213 4.65 11.29 10.68
CA ALA A 213 4.08 10.82 11.95
C ALA A 213 4.52 11.65 13.15
N SER A 214 5.75 12.19 13.14
CA SER A 214 6.29 13.07 14.18
C SER A 214 5.71 14.50 14.14
N GLY A 215 5.00 14.86 13.06
CA GLY A 215 4.46 16.20 12.85
C GLY A 215 5.47 17.20 12.26
N GLU A 216 6.66 16.74 11.88
CA GLU A 216 7.68 17.60 11.23
C GLU A 216 7.24 18.06 9.84
N LYS A 217 6.28 17.36 9.22
CA LYS A 217 5.61 17.76 7.97
C LYS A 217 4.11 17.94 8.24
N SER A 218 3.75 18.95 8.98
CA SER A 218 2.38 19.45 9.03
C SER A 218 2.13 20.33 7.81
N LEU A 219 1.03 20.10 7.08
CA LEU A 219 0.50 21.09 6.15
C LEU A 219 0.03 22.29 6.96
N ALA A 220 0.88 23.28 7.11
CA ALA A 220 0.38 24.63 7.25
C ALA A 220 -0.26 24.98 5.90
N LEU A 221 -1.59 24.90 5.82
CA LEU A 221 -2.33 25.56 4.76
C LEU A 221 -2.06 27.05 4.91
N GLN A 222 -1.11 27.58 4.11
CA GLN A 222 -1.00 28.99 3.83
C GLN A 222 -1.92 29.34 2.70
#